data_b1f134c948402a4d75d33489d6e6e7b5
#
_entry.id   b1f134c948402a4d75d33489d6e6e7b5
#
_cell.length_a   1.000
_cell.length_b   1.000
_cell.length_c   1.000
_cell.angle_alpha   90.00
_cell.angle_beta   90.00
_cell.angle_gamma   90.00
#
_symmetry.space_group_name_H-M   'P 1'
#
loop_
_entity.id
_entity.type
_entity.pdbx_description
1 polymer ?
#
loop_
_entity_poly.entity_id
_entity_poly.type
_entity_poly.pdbx_seq_one_letter_code
_entity_poly.pdbx_strand_id
1 'polypeptide(L)'
;MIEIGETALRSRTISEADIRTFATMCEDFNPLHHDAEVAAASRFGGLIAAGPHYTSLLLGLLATHFSKHGPQVGVECSVAFVKPVRPGDTIELKWVVRAIEPKSRGDIVTLDGLITNQKGETVLTAVGKIFAIKE
;
A
#
# COMPACT_ATOMS: atom_id res chain seq x y z
N MET A 1 13.15 0.87 19.17
CA MET A 1 14.14 1.22 18.12
C MET A 1 13.88 0.37 16.89
N ILE A 2 13.84 0.97 15.71
CA ILE A 2 13.65 0.24 14.45
C ILE A 2 14.89 -0.60 14.15
N GLU A 3 14.69 -1.84 13.71
CA GLU A 3 15.79 -2.77 13.40
C GLU A 3 15.65 -3.32 11.98
N ILE A 4 16.78 -3.64 11.35
CA ILE A 4 16.80 -4.33 10.06
C ILE A 4 16.10 -5.67 10.20
N GLY A 5 15.20 -5.98 9.25
CA GLY A 5 14.38 -7.19 9.28
C GLY A 5 13.05 -7.04 10.01
N GLU A 6 12.84 -5.94 10.73
CA GLU A 6 11.55 -5.69 11.36
C GLU A 6 10.46 -5.69 10.30
N THR A 7 9.34 -6.39 10.59
CA THR A 7 8.28 -6.65 9.63
C THR A 7 6.94 -6.15 10.15
N ALA A 8 6.19 -5.46 9.31
CA ALA A 8 4.82 -5.06 9.56
C ALA A 8 3.90 -5.84 8.61
N LEU A 9 2.81 -6.37 9.14
CA LEU A 9 1.84 -7.17 8.38
C LEU A 9 0.42 -6.73 8.69
N ARG A 10 -0.45 -6.75 7.69
CA ARG A 10 -1.89 -6.52 7.84
C ARG A 10 -2.62 -7.15 6.66
N SER A 11 -3.77 -7.78 6.92
CA SER A 11 -4.68 -8.26 5.88
C SER A 11 -5.91 -7.38 5.79
N ARG A 12 -6.43 -7.20 4.59
CA ARG A 12 -7.65 -6.44 4.33
C ARG A 12 -8.43 -7.05 3.16
N THR A 13 -9.72 -7.28 3.37
CA THR A 13 -10.62 -7.63 2.28
C THR A 13 -11.19 -6.34 1.67
N ILE A 14 -11.13 -6.21 0.36
CA ILE A 14 -11.57 -5.02 -0.36
C ILE A 14 -12.97 -5.27 -0.91
N SER A 15 -13.93 -4.46 -0.48
CA SER A 15 -15.32 -4.55 -0.97
C SER A 15 -15.51 -3.66 -2.19
N GLU A 16 -16.61 -3.91 -2.94
CA GLU A 16 -17.03 -3.02 -4.01
C GLU A 16 -17.28 -1.60 -3.49
N ALA A 17 -17.92 -1.48 -2.32
CA ALA A 17 -18.15 -0.19 -1.69
C ALA A 17 -16.86 0.56 -1.38
N ASP A 18 -15.83 -0.15 -0.90
CA ASP A 18 -14.51 0.43 -0.67
C ASP A 18 -13.91 0.99 -1.96
N ILE A 19 -14.01 0.23 -3.06
CA ILE A 19 -13.46 0.62 -4.36
C ILE A 19 -14.10 1.93 -4.84
N ARG A 20 -15.42 2.02 -4.79
CA ARG A 20 -16.16 3.21 -5.22
C ARG A 20 -15.90 4.41 -4.32
N THR A 21 -15.90 4.19 -3.02
CA THR A 21 -15.70 5.26 -2.03
C THR A 21 -14.31 5.87 -2.15
N PHE A 22 -13.27 5.03 -2.24
CA PHE A 22 -11.90 5.53 -2.37
C PHE A 22 -11.72 6.33 -3.66
N ALA A 23 -12.15 5.77 -4.78
CA ALA A 23 -12.02 6.43 -6.08
C ALA A 23 -12.74 7.78 -6.10
N THR A 24 -13.93 7.86 -5.51
CA THR A 24 -14.69 9.10 -5.39
C THR A 24 -13.94 10.12 -4.53
N MET A 25 -13.39 9.68 -3.40
CA MET A 25 -12.66 10.55 -2.48
C MET A 25 -11.42 11.17 -3.13
N CYS A 26 -10.71 10.42 -3.95
CA CYS A 26 -9.53 10.97 -4.64
C CYS A 26 -9.86 11.56 -6.02
N GLU A 27 -11.14 11.70 -6.35
CA GLU A 27 -11.61 12.28 -7.61
C GLU A 27 -11.11 11.50 -8.84
N ASP A 28 -10.97 10.19 -8.70
CA ASP A 28 -10.69 9.28 -9.79
C ASP A 28 -12.01 8.75 -10.35
N PHE A 29 -12.42 9.30 -11.48
CA PHE A 29 -13.69 8.93 -12.11
C PHE A 29 -13.50 7.99 -13.30
N ASN A 30 -12.39 7.27 -13.33
CA ASN A 30 -12.16 6.21 -14.31
C ASN A 30 -13.28 5.18 -14.18
N PRO A 31 -14.03 4.89 -15.28
CA PRO A 31 -15.16 3.96 -15.23
C PRO A 31 -14.83 2.57 -14.69
N LEU A 32 -13.58 2.13 -14.77
CA LEU A 32 -13.15 0.83 -14.24
C LEU A 32 -13.38 0.70 -12.73
N HIS A 33 -13.53 1.82 -12.02
CA HIS A 33 -13.75 1.84 -10.56
C HIS A 33 -15.22 2.13 -10.20
N HIS A 34 -16.06 2.50 -11.17
CA HIS A 34 -17.41 3.01 -10.91
C HIS A 34 -18.51 2.35 -11.72
N ASP A 35 -18.24 1.98 -12.95
CA ASP A 35 -19.26 1.51 -13.88
C ASP A 35 -19.11 0.01 -14.14
N ALA A 36 -20.01 -0.77 -13.53
CA ALA A 36 -19.95 -2.22 -13.61
C ALA A 36 -20.09 -2.75 -15.05
N GLU A 37 -20.87 -2.07 -15.89
CA GLU A 37 -21.06 -2.50 -17.30
C GLU A 37 -19.80 -2.25 -18.12
N VAL A 38 -19.22 -1.06 -18.01
CA VAL A 38 -17.97 -0.72 -18.69
C VAL A 38 -16.85 -1.63 -18.23
N ALA A 39 -16.73 -1.83 -16.92
CA ALA A 39 -15.71 -2.69 -16.34
C ALA A 39 -15.85 -4.15 -16.78
N ALA A 40 -17.10 -4.67 -16.84
CA ALA A 40 -17.36 -6.04 -17.29
C ALA A 40 -16.99 -6.25 -18.76
N ALA A 41 -17.14 -5.22 -19.59
CA ALA A 41 -16.78 -5.26 -21.01
C ALA A 41 -15.27 -5.05 -21.24
N SER A 42 -14.53 -4.64 -20.23
CA SER A 42 -13.09 -4.42 -20.32
C SER A 42 -12.32 -5.73 -20.22
N ARG A 43 -11.01 -5.66 -20.52
CA ARG A 43 -10.12 -6.82 -20.35
C ARG A 43 -10.08 -7.35 -18.91
N PHE A 44 -10.50 -6.56 -17.94
CA PHE A 44 -10.51 -6.96 -16.53
C PHE A 44 -11.76 -7.77 -16.15
N GLY A 45 -12.80 -7.72 -16.95
CA GLY A 45 -14.02 -8.50 -16.73
C GLY A 45 -14.85 -8.10 -15.53
N GLY A 46 -14.63 -6.94 -14.94
CA GLY A 46 -15.32 -6.42 -13.78
C GLY A 46 -14.59 -5.24 -13.16
N LEU A 47 -15.19 -4.66 -12.11
CA LEU A 47 -14.60 -3.54 -11.39
C LEU A 47 -13.24 -3.92 -10.81
N ILE A 48 -12.34 -2.95 -10.79
CA ILE A 48 -11.03 -3.05 -10.13
C ILE A 48 -10.81 -1.84 -9.23
N ALA A 49 -10.00 -2.02 -8.19
CA ALA A 49 -9.61 -0.94 -7.30
C ALA A 49 -8.63 0.00 -7.99
N ALA A 50 -8.67 1.27 -7.64
CA ALA A 50 -7.64 2.23 -8.07
C ALA A 50 -6.29 1.86 -7.43
N GLY A 51 -5.21 1.96 -8.19
CA GLY A 51 -3.87 1.68 -7.68
C GLY A 51 -3.52 2.44 -6.41
N PRO A 52 -3.81 3.75 -6.31
CA PRO A 52 -3.60 4.50 -5.07
C PRO A 52 -4.37 3.96 -3.87
N HIS A 53 -5.46 3.22 -4.06
CA HIS A 53 -6.27 2.67 -2.98
C HIS A 53 -5.44 1.73 -2.10
N TYR A 54 -4.92 0.66 -2.67
CA TYR A 54 -4.14 -0.29 -1.88
C TYR A 54 -2.72 0.21 -1.62
N THR A 55 -2.20 1.13 -2.41
CA THR A 55 -0.98 1.86 -2.08
C THR A 55 -1.15 2.65 -0.79
N SER A 56 -2.29 3.34 -0.63
CA SER A 56 -2.60 4.09 0.59
C SER A 56 -2.71 3.18 1.81
N LEU A 57 -3.32 2.00 1.64
CA LEU A 57 -3.39 1.01 2.72
C LEU A 57 -2.01 0.53 3.14
N LEU A 58 -1.12 0.31 2.17
CA LEU A 58 0.26 -0.08 2.45
C LEU A 58 1.02 1.01 3.19
N LEU A 59 0.88 2.27 2.76
CA LEU A 59 1.48 3.42 3.45
C LEU A 59 0.88 3.64 4.84
N GLY A 60 -0.42 3.39 5.00
CA GLY A 60 -1.09 3.46 6.31
C GLY A 60 -0.52 2.43 7.29
N LEU A 61 -0.23 1.23 6.82
CA LEU A 61 0.42 0.21 7.64
C LEU A 61 1.81 0.66 8.08
N LEU A 62 2.59 1.21 7.17
CA LEU A 62 3.92 1.74 7.46
C LEU A 62 3.87 2.78 8.58
N ALA A 63 3.02 3.78 8.42
CA ALA A 63 2.87 4.87 9.37
C ALA A 63 2.41 4.37 10.74
N THR A 64 1.42 3.51 10.77
CA THR A 64 0.85 2.98 12.02
C THR A 64 1.85 2.12 12.77
N HIS A 65 2.53 1.23 12.07
CA HIS A 65 3.47 0.29 12.71
C HIS A 65 4.70 1.02 13.24
N PHE A 66 5.36 1.82 12.40
CA PHE A 66 6.64 2.41 12.76
C PHE A 66 6.53 3.65 13.65
N SER A 67 5.38 4.30 13.72
CA SER A 67 5.14 5.38 14.68
C SER A 67 5.21 4.93 16.13
N LYS A 68 5.14 3.63 16.39
CA LYS A 68 5.34 3.07 17.72
C LYS A 68 6.75 3.34 18.27
N HIS A 69 7.71 3.53 17.40
CA HIS A 69 9.11 3.79 17.77
C HIS A 69 9.40 5.29 17.96
N GLY A 70 8.43 6.14 17.76
CA GLY A 70 8.57 7.58 17.91
C GLY A 70 8.15 8.34 16.65
N PRO A 71 8.37 9.67 16.61
CA PRO A 71 7.99 10.49 15.48
C PRO A 71 8.70 10.04 14.19
N GLN A 72 7.95 9.97 13.11
CA GLN A 72 8.49 9.67 11.79
C GLN A 72 7.64 10.31 10.70
N VAL A 73 8.23 10.55 9.56
CA VAL A 73 7.54 11.05 8.37
C VAL A 73 7.97 10.26 7.14
N GLY A 74 7.05 10.11 6.20
CA GLY A 74 7.38 9.52 4.89
C GLY A 74 8.20 10.48 4.07
N VAL A 75 9.21 9.96 3.38
CA VAL A 75 10.12 10.76 2.56
C VAL A 75 9.95 10.42 1.08
N GLU A 76 9.81 9.14 0.79
CA GLU A 76 9.82 8.65 -0.58
C GLU A 76 9.10 7.32 -0.67
N CYS A 77 8.40 7.10 -1.77
CA CYS A 77 7.80 5.79 -2.06
C CYS A 77 7.72 5.59 -3.56
N SER A 78 8.23 4.47 -4.03
CA SER A 78 8.01 4.03 -5.40
C SER A 78 7.24 2.73 -5.39
N VAL A 79 6.31 2.57 -6.35
CA VAL A 79 5.48 1.38 -6.45
C VAL A 79 5.45 0.88 -7.89
N ALA A 80 5.33 -0.44 -8.03
CA ALA A 80 5.06 -1.08 -9.31
C ALA A 80 3.76 -1.89 -9.16
N PHE A 81 2.80 -1.64 -10.03
CA PHE A 81 1.52 -2.32 -10.05
C PHE A 81 1.65 -3.57 -10.94
N VAL A 82 1.42 -4.75 -10.36
CA VAL A 82 1.63 -6.03 -11.05
C VAL A 82 0.30 -6.68 -11.47
N LYS A 83 -0.68 -6.72 -10.56
CA LYS A 83 -2.00 -7.30 -10.82
C LYS A 83 -3.11 -6.43 -10.25
N PRO A 84 -4.31 -6.42 -10.87
CA PRO A 84 -5.44 -5.67 -10.34
C PRO A 84 -5.97 -6.29 -9.05
N VAL A 85 -6.58 -5.45 -8.20
CA VAL A 85 -7.36 -5.88 -7.04
C VAL A 85 -8.83 -5.79 -7.39
N ARG A 86 -9.56 -6.87 -7.14
CA ARG A 86 -10.98 -7.00 -7.48
C ARG A 86 -11.86 -6.95 -6.23
N PRO A 87 -13.14 -6.61 -6.37
CA PRO A 87 -14.08 -6.70 -5.24
C PRO A 87 -14.04 -8.12 -4.65
N GLY A 88 -13.93 -8.21 -3.32
CA GLY A 88 -13.86 -9.48 -2.61
C GLY A 88 -12.46 -10.05 -2.42
N ASP A 89 -11.46 -9.48 -3.08
CA ASP A 89 -10.08 -9.91 -2.86
C ASP A 89 -9.63 -9.58 -1.42
N THR A 90 -8.90 -10.50 -0.83
CA THR A 90 -8.21 -10.28 0.43
C THR A 90 -6.72 -10.09 0.14
N ILE A 91 -6.22 -8.91 0.49
CA ILE A 91 -4.81 -8.58 0.26
C ILE A 91 -4.03 -8.61 1.57
N GLU A 92 -2.81 -9.09 1.49
CA GLU A 92 -1.83 -9.01 2.58
C GLU A 92 -0.86 -7.90 2.27
N LEU A 93 -0.72 -6.99 3.23
CA LEU A 93 0.18 -5.83 3.18
C LEU A 93 1.40 -6.12 4.04
N LYS A 94 2.59 -5.91 3.50
CA LYS A 94 3.83 -6.24 4.21
C LYS A 94 4.90 -5.21 3.95
N TRP A 95 5.58 -4.79 5.01
CA TRP A 95 6.81 -4.02 4.95
C TRP A 95 7.91 -4.73 5.71
N VAL A 96 9.11 -4.71 5.17
CA VAL A 96 10.32 -5.24 5.85
C VAL A 96 11.40 -4.18 5.80
N VAL A 97 11.98 -3.86 6.95
CA VAL A 97 13.10 -2.91 7.04
C VAL A 97 14.33 -3.53 6.38
N ARG A 98 14.84 -2.86 5.34
CA ARG A 98 15.99 -3.31 4.57
C ARG A 98 17.29 -2.62 4.99
N ALA A 99 17.23 -1.32 5.27
CA ALA A 99 18.43 -0.54 5.57
C ALA A 99 18.11 0.62 6.50
N ILE A 100 19.07 1.00 7.33
CA ILE A 100 18.97 2.15 8.22
C ILE A 100 20.23 2.98 8.04
N GLU A 101 20.07 4.25 7.65
CA GLU A 101 21.17 5.17 7.46
C GLU A 101 21.08 6.30 8.50
N PRO A 102 21.98 6.34 9.49
CA PRO A 102 21.97 7.40 10.48
C PRO A 102 22.29 8.78 9.87
N LYS A 103 21.53 9.78 10.32
CA LYS A 103 21.75 11.19 10.01
C LYS A 103 21.80 11.97 11.32
N SER A 104 22.17 13.27 11.24
CA SER A 104 22.31 14.10 12.43
C SER A 104 21.02 14.25 13.25
N ARG A 105 19.85 14.29 12.59
CA ARG A 105 18.56 14.53 13.25
C ARG A 105 17.65 13.34 13.25
N GLY A 106 18.09 12.21 12.80
CA GLY A 106 17.28 11.01 12.72
C GLY A 106 17.88 9.98 11.77
N ASP A 107 17.13 8.95 11.47
CA ASP A 107 17.57 7.88 10.58
C ASP A 107 16.71 7.84 9.33
N ILE A 108 17.34 7.64 8.19
CA ILE A 108 16.62 7.26 6.97
C ILE A 108 16.46 5.74 6.98
N VAL A 109 15.23 5.29 7.04
CA VAL A 109 14.90 3.86 7.03
C VAL A 109 14.33 3.50 5.67
N THR A 110 14.94 2.53 5.00
CA THR A 110 14.48 2.01 3.72
C THR A 110 13.78 0.68 3.92
N LEU A 111 12.60 0.53 3.34
CA LEU A 111 11.77 -0.65 3.51
C LEU A 111 11.33 -1.20 2.15
N ASP A 112 11.24 -2.53 2.09
CA ASP A 112 10.63 -3.21 0.94
C ASP A 112 9.17 -3.51 1.26
N GLY A 113 8.28 -3.12 0.35
CA GLY A 113 6.85 -3.34 0.47
C GLY A 113 6.35 -4.38 -0.52
N LEU A 114 5.35 -5.13 -0.10
CA LEU A 114 4.74 -6.17 -0.92
C LEU A 114 3.26 -6.27 -0.59
N ILE A 115 2.45 -6.38 -1.65
CA ILE A 115 1.04 -6.76 -1.50
C ILE A 115 0.83 -8.03 -2.30
N THR A 116 0.22 -9.03 -1.66
CA THR A 116 -0.20 -10.27 -2.30
C THR A 116 -1.70 -10.46 -2.11
N ASN A 117 -2.34 -11.20 -3.02
CA ASN A 117 -3.76 -11.54 -2.88
C ASN A 117 -3.94 -12.92 -2.22
N GLN A 118 -5.19 -13.38 -2.07
CA GLN A 118 -5.52 -14.66 -1.43
C GLN A 118 -4.99 -15.88 -2.19
N LYS A 119 -4.56 -15.70 -3.44
CA LYS A 119 -3.95 -16.76 -4.24
C LYS A 119 -2.43 -16.78 -4.11
N GLY A 120 -1.86 -15.90 -3.29
CA GLY A 120 -0.41 -15.75 -3.15
C GLY A 120 0.25 -15.02 -4.32
N GLU A 121 -0.55 -14.41 -5.20
CA GLU A 121 -0.03 -13.67 -6.34
C GLU A 121 0.43 -12.27 -5.94
N THR A 122 1.54 -11.80 -6.50
CA THR A 122 2.01 -10.44 -6.26
C THR A 122 1.09 -9.43 -6.95
N VAL A 123 0.56 -8.50 -6.16
CA VAL A 123 -0.29 -7.40 -6.62
C VAL A 123 0.52 -6.14 -6.83
N LEU A 124 1.42 -5.84 -5.89
CA LEU A 124 2.22 -4.62 -5.90
C LEU A 124 3.55 -4.87 -5.21
N THR A 125 4.61 -4.26 -5.72
CA THR A 125 5.90 -4.15 -5.03
C THR A 125 6.21 -2.70 -4.79
N ALA A 126 6.90 -2.40 -3.69
CA ALA A 126 7.23 -1.03 -3.32
C ALA A 126 8.58 -0.93 -2.63
N VAL A 127 9.17 0.26 -2.72
CA VAL A 127 10.28 0.67 -1.88
C VAL A 127 9.87 1.98 -1.22
N GLY A 128 9.90 2.00 0.10
CA GLY A 128 9.55 3.17 0.88
C GLY A 128 10.73 3.66 1.71
N LYS A 129 10.77 4.96 1.96
CA LYS A 129 11.72 5.55 2.91
C LYS A 129 10.96 6.42 3.89
N ILE A 130 11.29 6.27 5.15
CA ILE A 130 10.81 7.14 6.21
C ILE A 130 12.01 7.80 6.90
N PHE A 131 11.76 8.96 7.48
CA PHE A 131 12.71 9.63 8.35
C PHE A 131 12.23 9.44 9.80
N ALA A 132 12.96 8.61 10.55
CA ALA A 132 12.71 8.39 11.97
C ALA A 132 13.43 9.47 12.76
N ILE A 133 12.67 10.40 13.34
CA ILE A 133 13.18 11.63 13.95
C ILE A 133 13.79 11.31 15.32
N LYS A 134 15.00 11.82 15.57
CA LYS A 134 15.63 11.80 16.90
C LYS A 134 15.30 13.11 17.60
N GLU A 135 14.85 13.00 18.82
CA GLU A 135 14.56 14.15 19.68
C GLU A 135 15.57 14.29 20.82
#